data_7502b7c6b166a8d0650c63eaf3315145
#
_entry.id   7502b7c6b166a8d0650c63eaf3315145
#
_cell.length_a   1.000
_cell.length_b   1.000
_cell.length_c   1.000
_cell.angle_alpha   90.00
_cell.angle_beta   90.00
_cell.angle_gamma   90.00
#
_symmetry.space_group_name_H-M   'P 1'
#
loop_
_entity.id
_entity.type
_entity.pdbx_description
1 polymer ?
#
loop_
_entity_poly.entity_id
_entity_poly.type
_entity_poly.pdbx_seq_one_letter_code
_entity_poly.pdbx_strand_id
1 'polypeptide(L)'
;PAEGVYGWDTNEKLKKVIQGALDRGMRLSFRVVVDSRDRKNEATPAYVFDAGAKYYTDNGKRSPYPDDPIFQEKYAKFIEAFAQKYNDPDLVEFIDGYGLGKWGEAHTMKYIDPKNREAVFNWITDLYVKHFTKVPLVINYHRWMGAGKDWAGEENFDPDSKRLLDSACEKGFSLRHDAFGMREYYGQWE
;
A
#
# COMPACT_ATOMS: atom_id res chain seq x y z
N PRO A 1 8.07 16.99 1.62
CA PRO A 1 6.99 17.75 0.98
C PRO A 1 5.99 18.24 2.01
N ALA A 2 5.31 19.35 1.71
CA ALA A 2 4.17 19.83 2.49
C ALA A 2 2.89 19.09 2.09
N GLU A 3 1.83 19.21 2.88
CA GLU A 3 0.51 18.72 2.52
C GLU A 3 0.04 19.37 1.21
N GLY A 4 -0.53 18.60 0.30
CA GLY A 4 -0.96 19.08 -1.03
C GLY A 4 0.17 19.28 -2.06
N VAL A 5 1.42 18.98 -1.69
CA VAL A 5 2.57 19.04 -2.62
C VAL A 5 3.00 17.62 -2.98
N TYR A 6 2.79 17.25 -4.22
CA TYR A 6 2.98 15.87 -4.67
C TYR A 6 4.23 15.69 -5.53
N GLY A 7 4.87 14.52 -5.40
CA GLY A 7 6.09 14.21 -6.14
C GLY A 7 5.90 14.16 -7.65
N TRP A 8 4.73 13.78 -8.14
CA TRP A 8 4.43 13.80 -9.58
C TRP A 8 4.38 15.20 -10.21
N ASP A 9 4.20 16.23 -9.39
CA ASP A 9 4.23 17.62 -9.87
C ASP A 9 5.58 18.30 -9.63
N THR A 10 6.32 17.89 -8.59
CA THR A 10 7.49 18.61 -8.09
C THR A 10 8.81 17.86 -8.21
N ASN A 11 8.79 16.53 -8.38
CA ASN A 11 10.00 15.73 -8.49
C ASN A 11 10.36 15.49 -9.96
N GLU A 12 11.33 16.25 -10.47
CA GLU A 12 11.76 16.18 -11.86
C GLU A 12 12.26 14.79 -12.28
N LYS A 13 12.89 14.03 -11.37
CA LYS A 13 13.33 12.67 -11.67
C LYS A 13 12.14 11.73 -11.88
N LEU A 14 11.12 11.83 -11.01
CA LEU A 14 9.91 11.02 -11.14
C LEU A 14 9.15 11.38 -12.43
N LYS A 15 9.00 12.67 -12.72
CA LYS A 15 8.36 13.16 -13.95
C LYS A 15 9.05 12.62 -15.21
N LYS A 16 10.40 12.65 -15.25
CA LYS A 16 11.17 12.09 -16.37
C LYS A 16 10.99 10.58 -16.51
N VAL A 17 10.93 9.83 -15.42
CA VAL A 17 10.69 8.37 -15.46
C VAL A 17 9.29 8.08 -16.00
N ILE A 18 8.27 8.76 -15.51
CA ILE A 18 6.89 8.61 -15.96
C ILE A 18 6.79 8.96 -17.46
N GLN A 19 7.26 10.14 -17.85
CA GLN A 19 7.21 10.56 -19.25
C GLN A 19 7.97 9.59 -20.18
N GLY A 20 9.16 9.15 -19.77
CA GLY A 20 9.94 8.20 -20.55
C GLY A 20 9.27 6.82 -20.72
N ALA A 21 8.42 6.38 -19.80
CA ALA A 21 7.59 5.19 -19.97
C ALA A 21 6.46 5.45 -20.98
N LEU A 22 5.75 6.55 -20.82
CA LEU A 22 4.64 6.93 -21.71
C LEU A 22 5.10 7.14 -23.16
N ASP A 23 6.25 7.78 -23.37
CA ASP A 23 6.86 8.00 -24.71
C ASP A 23 7.19 6.68 -25.42
N ARG A 24 7.28 5.57 -24.67
CA ARG A 24 7.51 4.20 -25.21
C ARG A 24 6.23 3.40 -25.34
N GLY A 25 5.06 4.02 -25.16
CA GLY A 25 3.77 3.35 -25.20
C GLY A 25 3.51 2.40 -24.01
N MET A 26 4.24 2.57 -22.90
CA MET A 26 4.04 1.77 -21.69
C MET A 26 2.96 2.41 -20.81
N ARG A 27 2.13 1.60 -20.20
CA ARG A 27 1.25 2.03 -19.10
C ARG A 27 1.97 1.89 -17.76
N LEU A 28 1.54 2.63 -16.79
CA LEU A 28 2.15 2.71 -15.46
C LEU A 28 1.45 1.76 -14.49
N SER A 29 2.18 1.26 -13.52
CA SER A 29 1.61 0.57 -12.36
C SER A 29 2.19 1.19 -11.09
N PHE A 30 1.36 1.36 -10.07
CA PHE A 30 1.77 2.04 -8.86
C PHE A 30 1.49 1.23 -7.60
N ARG A 31 2.42 1.30 -6.67
CA ARG A 31 2.25 0.91 -5.27
C ARG A 31 2.67 2.06 -4.37
N VAL A 32 1.80 2.46 -3.46
CA VAL A 32 2.15 3.37 -2.38
C VAL A 32 2.82 2.58 -1.27
N VAL A 33 3.87 3.13 -0.65
CA VAL A 33 4.54 2.49 0.48
C VAL A 33 4.73 3.51 1.58
N VAL A 34 4.18 3.25 2.76
CA VAL A 34 4.24 4.15 3.93
C VAL A 34 5.24 3.73 4.99
N ASP A 35 5.62 2.45 5.02
CA ASP A 35 6.56 1.91 5.99
C ASP A 35 8.01 2.21 5.59
N SER A 36 8.77 2.75 6.52
CA SER A 36 10.13 3.27 6.29
C SER A 36 11.26 2.31 6.69
N ARG A 37 10.94 1.18 7.32
CA ARG A 37 11.95 0.33 8.00
C ARG A 37 13.14 -0.09 7.12
N ASP A 38 12.91 -0.41 5.87
CA ASP A 38 13.94 -0.87 4.93
C ASP A 38 14.37 0.23 3.94
N ARG A 39 13.93 1.47 4.16
CA ARG A 39 14.22 2.56 3.23
C ARG A 39 15.36 3.42 3.72
N LYS A 40 16.10 4.05 2.79
CA LYS A 40 17.15 5.02 3.12
C LYS A 40 16.55 6.25 3.84
N ASN A 41 15.40 6.72 3.38
CA ASN A 41 14.68 7.87 3.94
C ASN A 41 13.30 7.43 4.46
N GLU A 42 12.67 8.26 5.27
CA GLU A 42 11.29 8.05 5.67
C GLU A 42 10.37 8.01 4.44
N ALA A 43 9.50 7.00 4.36
CA ALA A 43 8.53 6.84 3.27
C ALA A 43 7.33 7.78 3.46
N THR A 44 6.87 7.90 4.70
CA THR A 44 5.79 8.82 5.07
C THR A 44 6.37 10.22 5.26
N PRO A 45 5.79 11.26 4.64
CA PRO A 45 6.26 12.63 4.76
C PRO A 45 6.17 13.20 6.19
N ALA A 46 7.14 14.04 6.56
CA ALA A 46 7.24 14.61 7.90
C ALA A 46 5.98 15.36 8.35
N TYR A 47 5.29 16.05 7.46
CA TYR A 47 4.08 16.80 7.80
C TYR A 47 2.95 15.93 8.41
N VAL A 48 2.93 14.62 8.13
CA VAL A 48 1.96 13.68 8.70
C VAL A 48 2.23 13.52 10.20
N PHE A 49 3.49 13.36 10.57
CA PHE A 49 3.93 13.24 11.97
C PHE A 49 3.86 14.60 12.70
N ASP A 50 4.17 15.68 12.00
CA ASP A 50 4.08 17.06 12.54
C ASP A 50 2.62 17.44 12.84
N ALA A 51 1.65 16.85 12.12
CA ALA A 51 0.22 16.97 12.40
C ALA A 51 -0.23 16.14 13.63
N GLY A 52 0.65 15.33 14.22
CA GLY A 52 0.39 14.55 15.42
C GLY A 52 0.09 13.06 15.19
N ALA A 53 0.25 12.54 13.96
CA ALA A 53 0.08 11.12 13.71
C ALA A 53 1.06 10.28 14.54
N LYS A 54 0.55 9.27 15.23
CA LYS A 54 1.35 8.34 16.01
C LYS A 54 2.17 7.44 15.10
N TYR A 55 3.37 7.10 15.55
CA TYR A 55 4.30 6.28 14.79
C TYR A 55 5.09 5.33 15.70
N TYR A 56 5.63 4.29 15.10
CA TYR A 56 6.71 3.49 15.68
C TYR A 56 8.03 3.80 14.97
N THR A 57 9.13 3.48 15.62
CA THR A 57 10.46 3.63 15.05
C THR A 57 11.04 2.25 14.73
N ASP A 58 11.60 2.10 13.54
CA ASP A 58 12.33 0.93 13.10
C ASP A 58 13.53 1.38 12.27
N ASN A 59 14.72 0.85 12.57
CA ASN A 59 15.98 1.29 11.96
C ASN A 59 16.18 2.82 11.99
N GLY A 60 15.80 3.46 13.09
CA GLY A 60 15.92 4.91 13.30
C GLY A 60 14.98 5.77 12.45
N LYS A 61 13.97 5.19 11.80
CA LYS A 61 12.98 5.88 10.95
C LYS A 61 11.58 5.69 11.48
N ARG A 62 10.76 6.72 11.29
CA ARG A 62 9.34 6.70 11.69
C ARG A 62 8.51 5.98 10.63
N SER A 63 7.60 5.15 11.08
CA SER A 63 6.52 4.55 10.27
C SER A 63 5.20 4.73 11.00
N PRO A 64 4.12 5.16 10.33
CA PRO A 64 2.87 5.48 11.00
C PRO A 64 2.16 4.20 11.47
N TYR A 65 1.39 4.30 12.55
CA TYR A 65 0.41 3.29 12.88
C TYR A 65 -0.79 3.43 11.93
N PRO A 66 -1.20 2.36 11.22
CA PRO A 66 -2.28 2.45 10.23
C PRO A 66 -3.67 2.67 10.84
N ASP A 67 -3.83 2.43 12.12
CA ASP A 67 -5.04 2.69 12.90
C ASP A 67 -5.02 4.06 13.62
N ASP A 68 -4.04 4.92 13.31
CA ASP A 68 -4.04 6.30 13.80
C ASP A 68 -4.97 7.18 12.94
N PRO A 69 -5.93 7.90 13.55
CA PRO A 69 -6.93 8.67 12.80
C PRO A 69 -6.33 9.85 12.02
N ILE A 70 -5.24 10.44 12.52
CA ILE A 70 -4.57 11.55 11.81
C ILE A 70 -3.84 11.01 10.58
N PHE A 71 -3.15 9.87 10.72
CA PHE A 71 -2.55 9.19 9.56
C PHE A 71 -3.63 8.85 8.52
N GLN A 72 -4.75 8.27 8.95
CA GLN A 72 -5.83 7.90 8.04
C GLN A 72 -6.41 9.10 7.30
N GLU A 73 -6.61 10.23 7.98
CA GLU A 73 -7.06 11.47 7.33
C GLU A 73 -6.08 11.95 6.26
N LYS A 74 -4.79 12.01 6.58
CA LYS A 74 -3.76 12.49 5.64
C LYS A 74 -3.58 11.53 4.46
N TYR A 75 -3.63 10.23 4.74
CA TYR A 75 -3.53 9.22 3.69
C TYR A 75 -4.73 9.24 2.76
N ALA A 76 -5.95 9.42 3.28
CA ALA A 76 -7.16 9.53 2.46
C ALA A 76 -7.10 10.73 1.51
N LYS A 77 -6.65 11.90 1.98
CA LYS A 77 -6.43 13.08 1.12
C LYS A 77 -5.39 12.81 0.02
N PHE A 78 -4.33 12.07 0.35
CA PHE A 78 -3.32 11.69 -0.63
C PHE A 78 -3.91 10.75 -1.70
N ILE A 79 -4.67 9.72 -1.30
CA ILE A 79 -5.28 8.77 -2.24
C ILE A 79 -6.31 9.45 -3.14
N GLU A 80 -7.10 10.38 -2.60
CA GLU A 80 -8.03 11.18 -3.41
C GLU A 80 -7.29 11.97 -4.50
N ALA A 81 -6.23 12.71 -4.14
CA ALA A 81 -5.42 13.46 -5.10
C ALA A 81 -4.69 12.55 -6.10
N PHE A 82 -4.23 11.38 -5.64
CA PHE A 82 -3.57 10.39 -6.47
C PHE A 82 -4.55 9.83 -7.52
N ALA A 83 -5.77 9.54 -7.13
CA ALA A 83 -6.80 9.08 -8.06
C ALA A 83 -7.25 10.18 -9.03
N GLN A 84 -7.35 11.44 -8.60
CA GLN A 84 -7.62 12.56 -9.52
C GLN A 84 -6.60 12.63 -10.66
N LYS A 85 -5.35 12.23 -10.40
CA LYS A 85 -4.26 12.22 -11.39
C LYS A 85 -4.19 10.93 -12.21
N TYR A 86 -4.42 9.77 -11.59
CA TYR A 86 -4.05 8.47 -12.14
C TYR A 86 -5.20 7.46 -12.25
N ASN A 87 -6.45 7.84 -12.01
CA ASN A 87 -7.61 6.97 -12.31
C ASN A 87 -7.97 7.04 -13.80
N ASP A 88 -6.98 6.75 -14.66
CA ASP A 88 -7.07 6.83 -16.10
C ASP A 88 -6.48 5.53 -16.71
N PRO A 89 -7.31 4.66 -17.34
CA PRO A 89 -6.89 3.39 -17.89
C PRO A 89 -5.99 3.52 -19.13
N ASP A 90 -5.95 4.69 -19.77
CA ASP A 90 -5.03 4.93 -20.88
C ASP A 90 -3.60 5.19 -20.37
N LEU A 91 -3.44 5.65 -19.13
CA LEU A 91 -2.15 5.90 -18.49
C LEU A 91 -1.72 4.78 -17.55
N VAL A 92 -2.66 4.14 -16.84
CA VAL A 92 -2.37 3.23 -15.74
C VAL A 92 -2.96 1.85 -16.00
N GLU A 93 -2.10 0.82 -15.91
CA GLU A 93 -2.49 -0.58 -16.06
C GLU A 93 -3.24 -1.11 -14.85
N PHE A 94 -2.70 -0.86 -13.66
CA PHE A 94 -3.33 -1.21 -12.39
C PHE A 94 -2.75 -0.41 -11.21
N ILE A 95 -3.50 -0.34 -10.12
CA ILE A 95 -3.06 0.20 -8.83
C ILE A 95 -3.01 -0.94 -7.81
N ASP A 96 -1.86 -1.07 -7.12
CA ASP A 96 -1.77 -1.91 -5.93
C ASP A 96 -2.40 -1.18 -4.75
N GLY A 97 -3.61 -1.58 -4.43
CA GLY A 97 -4.55 -0.84 -3.60
C GLY A 97 -4.47 -1.17 -2.11
N TYR A 98 -3.29 -1.40 -1.55
CA TYR A 98 -3.12 -1.56 -0.11
C TYR A 98 -2.05 -0.61 0.45
N GLY A 99 -0.80 -0.82 0.13
CA GLY A 99 0.29 0.11 0.44
C GLY A 99 0.76 0.15 1.90
N LEU A 100 0.11 -0.57 2.80
CA LEU A 100 0.45 -0.65 4.22
C LEU A 100 1.35 -1.86 4.52
N GLY A 101 2.03 -1.82 5.66
CA GLY A 101 2.96 -2.86 6.09
C GLY A 101 4.30 -2.81 5.38
N LYS A 102 5.13 -3.83 5.63
CA LYS A 102 6.46 -3.94 5.02
C LYS A 102 6.33 -3.94 3.50
N TRP A 103 7.06 -3.06 2.83
CA TRP A 103 7.07 -2.86 1.37
C TRP A 103 5.72 -2.53 0.73
N GLY A 104 4.69 -2.26 1.55
CA GLY A 104 3.31 -2.11 1.08
C GLY A 104 2.61 -3.43 0.79
N GLU A 105 3.09 -4.54 1.35
CA GLU A 105 2.65 -5.92 1.07
C GLU A 105 1.76 -6.50 2.17
N ALA A 106 1.20 -5.66 3.03
CA ALA A 106 0.22 -6.02 4.04
C ALA A 106 0.69 -6.98 5.14
N HIS A 107 1.98 -7.21 5.30
CA HIS A 107 2.53 -8.04 6.38
C HIS A 107 3.43 -7.24 7.32
N THR A 108 3.80 -7.84 8.45
CA THR A 108 4.64 -7.21 9.49
C THR A 108 4.03 -5.87 9.96
N MET A 109 2.71 -5.84 10.07
CA MET A 109 1.95 -4.66 10.46
C MET A 109 2.10 -4.37 11.96
N LYS A 110 2.20 -3.10 12.33
CA LYS A 110 2.15 -2.65 13.72
C LYS A 110 0.95 -1.72 13.89
N TYR A 111 0.16 -1.93 14.96
CA TYR A 111 -1.04 -1.16 15.28
C TYR A 111 -0.91 -0.52 16.65
N ILE A 112 -1.67 0.53 16.91
CA ILE A 112 -1.89 1.06 18.26
C ILE A 112 -2.69 0.02 19.07
N ASP A 113 -3.76 -0.52 18.47
CA ASP A 113 -4.51 -1.67 19.02
C ASP A 113 -4.58 -2.77 17.94
N PRO A 114 -3.98 -3.96 18.18
CA PRO A 114 -4.01 -5.09 17.24
C PRO A 114 -5.42 -5.55 16.84
N LYS A 115 -6.45 -5.24 17.64
CA LYS A 115 -7.85 -5.54 17.32
C LYS A 115 -8.36 -4.75 16.12
N ASN A 116 -7.69 -3.66 15.76
CA ASN A 116 -8.06 -2.80 14.63
C ASN A 116 -7.66 -3.38 13.25
N ARG A 117 -7.05 -4.57 13.20
CA ARG A 117 -6.58 -5.20 11.96
C ARG A 117 -7.64 -5.22 10.86
N GLU A 118 -8.82 -5.74 11.16
CA GLU A 118 -9.91 -5.84 10.18
C GLU A 118 -10.49 -4.46 9.82
N ALA A 119 -10.66 -3.59 10.80
CA ALA A 119 -11.14 -2.23 10.54
C ALA A 119 -10.20 -1.46 9.62
N VAL A 120 -8.89 -1.58 9.83
CA VAL A 120 -7.86 -0.97 8.96
C VAL A 120 -7.89 -1.60 7.57
N PHE A 121 -8.01 -2.92 7.47
CA PHE A 121 -8.11 -3.60 6.17
C PHE A 121 -9.32 -3.11 5.37
N ASN A 122 -10.48 -3.03 6.00
CA ASN A 122 -11.70 -2.54 5.36
C ASN A 122 -11.57 -1.07 4.98
N TRP A 123 -11.10 -0.22 5.88
CA TRP A 123 -10.86 1.20 5.62
C TRP A 123 -9.98 1.41 4.37
N ILE A 124 -8.84 0.72 4.29
CA ILE A 124 -7.91 0.96 3.18
C ILE A 124 -8.44 0.43 1.85
N THR A 125 -9.06 -0.75 1.83
CA THR A 125 -9.64 -1.32 0.60
C THR A 125 -10.82 -0.49 0.12
N ASP A 126 -11.71 -0.06 1.01
CA ASP A 126 -12.84 0.82 0.67
C ASP A 126 -12.37 2.18 0.13
N LEU A 127 -11.30 2.73 0.70
CA LEU A 127 -10.71 3.98 0.23
C LEU A 127 -10.24 3.88 -1.23
N TYR A 128 -9.53 2.81 -1.58
CA TYR A 128 -9.08 2.62 -2.97
C TYR A 128 -10.25 2.37 -3.92
N VAL A 129 -11.20 1.53 -3.57
CA VAL A 129 -12.42 1.27 -4.39
C VAL A 129 -13.20 2.54 -4.63
N LYS A 130 -13.34 3.39 -3.61
CA LYS A 130 -14.05 4.67 -3.72
C LYS A 130 -13.42 5.60 -4.76
N HIS A 131 -12.10 5.64 -4.85
CA HIS A 131 -11.39 6.64 -5.65
C HIS A 131 -10.89 6.11 -7.00
N PHE A 132 -10.56 4.82 -7.11
CA PHE A 132 -10.11 4.20 -8.36
C PHE A 132 -11.24 3.39 -9.00
N THR A 133 -12.09 4.05 -9.78
CA THR A 133 -13.30 3.48 -10.38
C THR A 133 -13.11 3.05 -11.83
N LYS A 134 -11.98 3.41 -12.46
CA LYS A 134 -11.71 3.15 -13.88
C LYS A 134 -10.51 2.24 -14.09
N VAL A 135 -9.55 2.28 -13.17
CA VAL A 135 -8.31 1.52 -13.23
C VAL A 135 -8.44 0.26 -12.38
N PRO A 136 -8.03 -0.92 -12.86
CA PRO A 136 -8.04 -2.16 -12.07
C PRO A 136 -7.27 -2.01 -10.75
N LEU A 137 -7.85 -2.53 -9.68
CA LEU A 137 -7.20 -2.64 -8.38
C LEU A 137 -6.65 -4.04 -8.19
N VAL A 138 -5.42 -4.14 -7.70
CA VAL A 138 -4.80 -5.40 -7.29
C VAL A 138 -4.38 -5.32 -5.83
N ILE A 139 -4.30 -6.47 -5.16
CA ILE A 139 -3.82 -6.58 -3.79
C ILE A 139 -2.82 -7.73 -3.71
N ASN A 140 -1.74 -7.53 -2.98
CA ASN A 140 -0.74 -8.57 -2.79
C ASN A 140 -1.33 -9.73 -1.99
N TYR A 141 -1.27 -10.94 -2.53
CA TYR A 141 -1.56 -12.16 -1.78
C TYR A 141 -0.48 -12.35 -0.70
N HIS A 142 -0.91 -12.51 0.53
CA HIS A 142 0.00 -12.83 1.64
C HIS A 142 -0.71 -13.68 2.70
N ARG A 143 0.00 -14.67 3.24
CA ARG A 143 -0.53 -15.55 4.29
C ARG A 143 -0.87 -14.82 5.59
N TRP A 144 -0.28 -13.65 5.81
CA TRP A 144 -0.38 -12.85 7.03
C TRP A 144 -0.94 -11.45 6.74
N MET A 145 -2.01 -11.38 5.93
CA MET A 145 -2.65 -10.10 5.55
C MET A 145 -3.00 -9.25 6.76
N GLY A 146 -2.39 -8.09 6.89
CA GLY A 146 -2.59 -7.19 8.00
C GLY A 146 -2.04 -7.68 9.35
N ALA A 147 -1.39 -8.82 9.43
CA ALA A 147 -0.84 -9.35 10.68
C ALA A 147 0.52 -8.74 11.03
N GLY A 148 0.85 -8.80 12.32
CA GLY A 148 2.15 -8.35 12.83
C GLY A 148 3.33 -9.28 12.54
N LYS A 149 3.09 -10.39 11.85
CA LYS A 149 4.10 -11.40 11.55
C LYS A 149 4.78 -11.14 10.20
N ASP A 150 6.01 -11.62 10.10
CA ASP A 150 6.73 -11.76 8.83
C ASP A 150 6.35 -13.11 8.19
N TRP A 151 6.43 -13.18 6.86
CA TRP A 151 6.16 -14.39 6.09
C TRP A 151 7.27 -15.45 6.23
N ALA A 152 8.47 -15.05 6.57
CA ALA A 152 9.63 -15.93 6.62
C ALA A 152 9.49 -16.98 7.75
N GLY A 153 9.49 -18.25 7.38
CA GLY A 153 9.54 -19.39 8.29
C GLY A 153 8.20 -19.82 8.91
N GLU A 154 7.09 -19.22 8.52
CA GLU A 154 5.77 -19.62 9.01
C GLU A 154 5.11 -20.61 8.05
N GLU A 155 4.89 -21.82 8.52
CA GLU A 155 4.24 -22.89 7.72
C GLU A 155 2.71 -22.79 7.73
N ASN A 156 2.13 -22.17 8.76
CA ASN A 156 0.69 -22.12 8.95
C ASN A 156 0.06 -20.91 8.28
N PHE A 157 -1.04 -21.15 7.59
CA PHE A 157 -1.89 -20.11 7.03
C PHE A 157 -2.75 -19.47 8.14
N ASP A 158 -2.82 -18.13 8.14
CA ASP A 158 -3.71 -17.41 9.04
C ASP A 158 -5.14 -17.38 8.45
N PRO A 159 -6.14 -17.98 9.11
CA PRO A 159 -7.53 -18.05 8.60
C PRO A 159 -8.14 -16.68 8.32
N ASP A 160 -7.79 -15.65 9.11
CA ASP A 160 -8.27 -14.29 8.88
C ASP A 160 -7.72 -13.70 7.59
N SER A 161 -6.50 -14.07 7.19
CA SER A 161 -5.91 -13.59 5.94
C SER A 161 -6.72 -14.01 4.72
N LYS A 162 -7.19 -15.27 4.68
CA LYS A 162 -8.04 -15.74 3.59
C LYS A 162 -9.34 -14.93 3.54
N ARG A 163 -10.02 -14.79 4.67
CA ARG A 163 -11.27 -14.05 4.78
C ARG A 163 -11.12 -12.58 4.33
N LEU A 164 -10.03 -11.92 4.72
CA LEU A 164 -9.74 -10.56 4.31
C LEU A 164 -9.49 -10.46 2.79
N LEU A 165 -8.74 -11.41 2.22
CA LEU A 165 -8.51 -11.46 0.77
C LEU A 165 -9.78 -11.75 -0.01
N ASP A 166 -10.62 -12.69 0.45
CA ASP A 166 -11.94 -12.95 -0.15
C ASP A 166 -12.80 -11.67 -0.16
N SER A 167 -12.83 -10.93 0.95
CA SER A 167 -13.51 -9.63 1.04
C SER A 167 -12.95 -8.58 0.06
N ALA A 168 -11.64 -8.55 -0.16
CA ALA A 168 -11.06 -7.66 -1.16
C ALA A 168 -11.48 -8.06 -2.58
N CYS A 169 -11.51 -9.36 -2.89
CA CYS A 169 -11.98 -9.86 -4.19
C CYS A 169 -13.47 -9.50 -4.42
N GLU A 170 -14.32 -9.60 -3.39
CA GLU A 170 -15.71 -9.17 -3.44
C GLU A 170 -15.86 -7.67 -3.72
N LYS A 171 -14.90 -6.85 -3.28
CA LYS A 171 -14.80 -5.41 -3.57
C LYS A 171 -14.24 -5.11 -4.97
N GLY A 172 -13.85 -6.14 -5.75
CA GLY A 172 -13.35 -5.99 -7.12
C GLY A 172 -11.82 -5.98 -7.25
N PHE A 173 -11.06 -6.31 -6.21
CA PHE A 173 -9.62 -6.50 -6.33
C PHE A 173 -9.28 -7.81 -7.02
N SER A 174 -8.20 -7.80 -7.81
CA SER A 174 -7.53 -9.00 -8.27
C SER A 174 -6.31 -9.31 -7.39
N LEU A 175 -6.05 -10.58 -7.17
CA LEU A 175 -4.86 -10.99 -6.41
C LEU A 175 -3.60 -10.91 -7.30
N ARG A 176 -2.51 -10.48 -6.73
CA ARG A 176 -1.18 -10.53 -7.33
C ARG A 176 -0.15 -11.06 -6.33
N HIS A 177 0.99 -11.51 -6.83
CA HIS A 177 2.10 -11.97 -6.01
C HIS A 177 3.43 -11.53 -6.59
N ASP A 178 4.35 -11.05 -5.74
CA ASP A 178 5.65 -10.53 -6.17
C ASP A 178 6.66 -11.63 -6.51
N ALA A 179 6.47 -12.83 -5.99
CA ALA A 179 7.43 -13.95 -6.08
C ALA A 179 7.05 -15.00 -7.15
N PHE A 180 6.29 -14.62 -8.16
CA PHE A 180 5.94 -15.53 -9.26
C PHE A 180 7.22 -16.10 -9.93
N GLY A 181 7.26 -17.42 -10.04
CA GLY A 181 8.42 -18.13 -10.60
C GLY A 181 9.56 -18.42 -9.61
N MET A 182 9.48 -17.97 -8.37
CA MET A 182 10.44 -18.30 -7.31
C MET A 182 10.01 -19.57 -6.60
N ARG A 183 10.82 -20.64 -6.71
CA ARG A 183 10.50 -21.98 -6.19
C ARG A 183 10.16 -22.01 -4.71
N GLU A 184 10.83 -21.19 -3.92
CA GLU A 184 10.67 -21.09 -2.47
C GLU A 184 9.29 -20.61 -2.04
N TYR A 185 8.54 -20.01 -2.97
CA TYR A 185 7.22 -19.44 -2.71
C TYR A 185 6.06 -20.23 -3.29
N TYR A 186 6.31 -21.33 -4.00
CA TYR A 186 5.23 -22.13 -4.59
C TYR A 186 4.29 -22.71 -3.54
N GLY A 187 4.82 -23.16 -2.39
CA GLY A 187 4.00 -23.64 -1.28
C GLY A 187 3.11 -22.57 -0.61
N GLN A 188 3.18 -21.32 -1.04
CA GLN A 188 2.27 -20.27 -0.57
C GLN A 188 0.93 -20.25 -1.33
N TRP A 189 0.83 -21.00 -2.41
CA TRP A 189 -0.35 -21.06 -3.27
C TRP A 189 -1.25 -22.27 -2.98
N GLU A 190 -0.76 -23.20 -2.19
CA GLU A 190 -1.49 -24.38 -1.72
C GLU A 190 -2.14 -24.10 -0.34
#